data_b856666e18b82097d0f7e8517702d91f
#
_entry.id   b856666e18b82097d0f7e8517702d91f
#
_cell.length_a   1.000
_cell.length_b   1.000
_cell.length_c   1.000
_cell.angle_alpha   90.00
_cell.angle_beta   90.00
_cell.angle_gamma   90.00
#
_symmetry.space_group_name_H-M   'P 1'
#
loop_
_entity.id
_entity.type
_entity.pdbx_description
1 polymer ?
#
loop_
_entity_poly.entity_id
_entity_poly.type
_entity_poly.pdbx_seq_one_letter_code
_entity_poly.pdbx_strand_id
1 'polypeptide(L)'
;MALLLAILIAPALGAEEHGAASEESTEDLAKKTQNPVADLISVPFQNNLSFGIGPRDATQWVLNVQPVVPFHLTENWNLITRTIMPIIGQGSPTPGVDHVGGLGDINPSFFLSPANAKHLIWGVGPTFTFPTASNRALGSGKWSAGPTAVALLMQGPWVVGALGNNQWSFAGWGETEVNQLLVQPFLNYNFRHGWYLSSAPIMTANWIERARNQWTVPVGGGGGKLWRVGKVGLPVNTQVQAFYNAVTPDNGADWQLRLQLQLLFPK
;
A
#
# COMPACT_ATOMS: atom_id res chain seq x y z
N MET A 1 5.95 4.65 -28.08
CA MET A 1 5.64 3.29 -28.55
C MET A 1 4.75 2.67 -27.47
N ALA A 2 3.45 2.63 -27.70
CA ALA A 2 2.46 2.20 -26.70
C ALA A 2 2.34 0.68 -26.74
N LEU A 3 2.64 0.01 -25.61
CA LEU A 3 2.43 -1.43 -25.47
C LEU A 3 1.01 -1.66 -24.90
N LEU A 4 0.11 -2.05 -25.78
CA LEU A 4 -1.23 -2.51 -25.42
C LEU A 4 -1.12 -3.94 -24.86
N LEU A 5 -1.44 -4.10 -23.57
CA LEU A 5 -1.61 -5.40 -22.94
C LEU A 5 -3.03 -5.89 -23.23
N ALA A 6 -3.19 -6.80 -24.17
CA ALA A 6 -4.46 -7.46 -24.47
C ALA A 6 -4.71 -8.56 -23.43
N ILE A 7 -5.70 -8.35 -22.56
CA ILE A 7 -6.23 -9.39 -21.66
C ILE A 7 -7.30 -10.16 -22.44
N LEU A 8 -7.03 -11.42 -22.78
CA LEU A 8 -7.99 -12.37 -23.32
C LEU A 8 -8.98 -12.78 -22.23
N ILE A 9 -10.23 -12.36 -22.37
CA ILE A 9 -11.36 -12.85 -21.57
C ILE A 9 -12.07 -13.92 -22.39
N ALA A 10 -12.01 -15.17 -21.93
CA ALA A 10 -12.83 -16.25 -22.47
C ALA A 10 -14.24 -16.19 -21.86
N PRO A 11 -15.33 -16.34 -22.64
CA PRO A 11 -16.67 -16.39 -22.08
C PRO A 11 -16.99 -17.80 -21.59
N ALA A 12 -17.24 -17.96 -20.29
CA ALA A 12 -17.91 -19.13 -19.76
C ALA A 12 -19.43 -18.89 -19.77
N LEU A 13 -20.12 -19.55 -20.67
CA LEU A 13 -21.58 -19.70 -20.64
C LEU A 13 -21.92 -20.80 -19.62
N GLY A 14 -22.67 -20.43 -18.60
CA GLY A 14 -23.29 -21.34 -17.67
C GLY A 14 -24.30 -20.56 -16.85
N ALA A 15 -25.57 -20.51 -17.32
CA ALA A 15 -26.69 -19.98 -16.57
C ALA A 15 -27.11 -21.04 -15.55
N GLU A 16 -26.88 -20.78 -14.27
CA GLU A 16 -27.62 -21.39 -13.16
C GLU A 16 -28.11 -20.25 -12.27
N GLU A 17 -29.45 -20.21 -12.08
CA GLU A 17 -30.13 -19.34 -11.13
C GLU A 17 -29.59 -19.63 -9.72
N HIS A 18 -28.69 -18.78 -9.23
CA HIS A 18 -28.35 -18.72 -7.82
C HIS A 18 -29.06 -17.53 -7.20
N GLY A 19 -29.79 -17.83 -6.10
CA GLY A 19 -30.57 -16.89 -5.33
C GLY A 19 -29.80 -15.59 -5.05
N ALA A 20 -30.54 -14.47 -5.14
CA ALA A 20 -30.04 -13.11 -4.93
C ALA A 20 -29.25 -13.01 -3.62
N ALA A 21 -27.95 -13.14 -3.70
CA ALA A 21 -27.06 -12.65 -2.66
C ALA A 21 -27.30 -11.13 -2.63
N SER A 22 -27.72 -10.62 -1.47
CA SER A 22 -27.91 -9.18 -1.27
C SER A 22 -26.65 -8.46 -1.68
N GLU A 23 -26.72 -7.61 -2.73
CA GLU A 23 -25.57 -6.82 -3.17
C GLU A 23 -25.02 -6.07 -1.96
N GLU A 24 -23.74 -6.29 -1.66
CA GLU A 24 -23.06 -5.63 -0.57
C GLU A 24 -23.16 -4.11 -0.72
N SER A 25 -23.52 -3.41 0.37
CA SER A 25 -23.70 -1.97 0.29
C SER A 25 -22.39 -1.26 -0.08
N THR A 26 -22.51 -0.11 -0.76
CA THR A 26 -21.33 0.69 -1.13
C THR A 26 -20.54 1.13 0.11
N GLU A 27 -21.22 1.36 1.23
CA GLU A 27 -20.62 1.71 2.53
C GLU A 27 -19.81 0.55 3.14
N ASP A 28 -20.36 -0.67 3.10
CA ASP A 28 -19.67 -1.85 3.66
C ASP A 28 -18.45 -2.20 2.80
N LEU A 29 -18.59 -2.10 1.48
CA LEU A 29 -17.48 -2.31 0.59
C LEU A 29 -16.39 -1.23 0.76
N ALA A 30 -16.76 0.04 1.00
CA ALA A 30 -15.82 1.11 1.33
C ALA A 30 -15.00 0.78 2.59
N LYS A 31 -15.64 0.26 3.65
CA LYS A 31 -14.93 -0.20 4.86
C LYS A 31 -14.01 -1.39 4.59
N LYS A 32 -14.45 -2.34 3.76
CA LYS A 32 -13.59 -3.48 3.36
C LYS A 32 -12.34 -3.03 2.62
N THR A 33 -12.40 -2.00 1.77
CA THR A 33 -11.23 -1.47 1.07
C THR A 33 -10.18 -0.87 2.00
N GLN A 34 -10.60 -0.47 3.19
CA GLN A 34 -9.76 0.13 4.23
C GLN A 34 -9.12 -0.92 5.16
N ASN A 35 -9.47 -2.19 4.98
CA ASN A 35 -8.92 -3.32 5.72
C ASN A 35 -7.79 -4.00 4.93
N PRO A 36 -6.52 -3.92 5.37
CA PRO A 36 -5.38 -4.52 4.66
C PRO A 36 -5.42 -6.04 4.57
N VAL A 37 -6.23 -6.72 5.39
CA VAL A 37 -6.40 -8.17 5.43
C VAL A 37 -7.85 -8.59 5.13
N ALA A 38 -8.56 -7.80 4.34
CA ALA A 38 -9.90 -8.15 3.87
C ALA A 38 -9.88 -9.39 2.96
N ASP A 39 -10.94 -10.20 3.05
CA ASP A 39 -11.20 -11.27 2.07
C ASP A 39 -11.77 -10.66 0.77
N LEU A 40 -10.93 -9.89 0.08
CA LEU A 40 -11.28 -9.16 -1.12
C LEU A 40 -10.05 -9.05 -2.04
N ILE A 41 -10.18 -9.53 -3.27
CA ILE A 41 -9.16 -9.31 -4.28
C ILE A 41 -9.18 -7.84 -4.67
N SER A 42 -8.04 -7.17 -4.58
CA SER A 42 -7.92 -5.77 -4.98
C SER A 42 -6.57 -5.45 -5.58
N VAL A 43 -6.55 -4.43 -6.44
CA VAL A 43 -5.32 -3.93 -7.05
C VAL A 43 -5.26 -2.41 -6.87
N PRO A 44 -4.66 -1.93 -5.77
CA PRO A 44 -4.34 -0.52 -5.60
C PRO A 44 -3.21 -0.06 -6.52
N PHE A 45 -3.43 1.07 -7.18
CA PHE A 45 -2.44 1.88 -7.86
C PHE A 45 -2.24 3.13 -7.01
N GLN A 46 -1.21 3.11 -6.17
CA GLN A 46 -0.93 4.20 -5.24
C GLN A 46 0.22 5.06 -5.76
N ASN A 47 -0.10 6.26 -6.17
CA ASN A 47 0.85 7.25 -6.68
C ASN A 47 1.25 8.19 -5.54
N ASN A 48 2.54 8.22 -5.21
CA ASN A 48 3.11 9.07 -4.17
C ASN A 48 4.08 10.07 -4.81
N LEU A 49 3.84 11.34 -4.58
CA LEU A 49 4.72 12.44 -4.96
C LEU A 49 5.33 13.01 -3.69
N SER A 50 6.65 13.03 -3.61
CA SER A 50 7.41 13.60 -2.48
C SER A 50 8.16 14.83 -2.97
N PHE A 51 8.04 15.95 -2.27
CA PHE A 51 8.56 17.25 -2.66
C PHE A 51 9.56 17.80 -1.64
N GLY A 52 10.46 18.68 -2.07
CA GLY A 52 11.46 19.31 -1.19
C GLY A 52 12.66 18.40 -0.91
N ILE A 53 13.04 17.49 -1.81
CA ILE A 53 14.12 16.55 -1.57
C ILE A 53 15.46 17.18 -1.91
N GLY A 54 16.34 17.25 -0.91
CA GLY A 54 17.71 17.75 -1.05
C GLY A 54 17.81 19.23 -1.37
N PRO A 55 19.03 19.76 -1.59
CA PRO A 55 19.27 21.20 -1.79
C PRO A 55 18.72 21.77 -3.10
N ARG A 56 18.17 20.93 -3.99
CA ARG A 56 17.52 21.35 -5.25
C ARG A 56 16.01 21.24 -5.21
N ASP A 57 15.40 20.99 -4.07
CA ASP A 57 13.95 20.81 -3.91
C ASP A 57 13.38 19.79 -4.91
N ALA A 58 14.12 18.69 -5.11
CA ALA A 58 13.74 17.69 -6.11
C ALA A 58 12.43 17.00 -5.74
N THR A 59 11.75 16.50 -6.78
CA THR A 59 10.55 15.70 -6.62
C THR A 59 10.86 14.23 -6.90
N GLN A 60 10.38 13.33 -6.04
CA GLN A 60 10.33 11.91 -6.30
C GLN A 60 8.88 11.51 -6.59
N TRP A 61 8.70 10.68 -7.60
CA TRP A 61 7.44 10.06 -7.96
C TRP A 61 7.55 8.53 -7.79
N VAL A 62 6.61 7.94 -7.07
CA VAL A 62 6.56 6.49 -6.86
C VAL A 62 5.14 5.98 -7.10
N LEU A 63 4.96 5.20 -8.16
CA LEU A 63 3.74 4.45 -8.39
C LEU A 63 3.91 3.03 -7.82
N ASN A 64 3.20 2.73 -6.75
CA ASN A 64 3.12 1.38 -6.21
C ASN A 64 1.91 0.65 -6.81
N VAL A 65 2.15 -0.43 -7.54
CA VAL A 65 1.12 -1.41 -7.91
C VAL A 65 1.09 -2.46 -6.80
N GLN A 66 -0.08 -2.62 -6.13
CA GLN A 66 -0.15 -3.39 -4.88
C GLN A 66 -1.25 -4.46 -4.90
N PRO A 67 -1.16 -5.53 -5.72
CA PRO A 67 -2.15 -6.59 -5.69
C PRO A 67 -2.26 -7.22 -4.30
N VAL A 68 -3.50 -7.37 -3.84
CA VAL A 68 -3.88 -8.07 -2.61
C VAL A 68 -4.76 -9.26 -3.01
N VAL A 69 -4.35 -10.46 -2.62
CA VAL A 69 -5.06 -11.70 -2.94
C VAL A 69 -5.25 -12.53 -1.68
N PRO A 70 -6.49 -12.78 -1.26
CA PRO A 70 -6.81 -13.68 -0.16
C PRO A 70 -6.90 -15.13 -0.64
N PHE A 71 -6.31 -16.03 0.15
CA PHE A 71 -6.40 -17.47 0.00
C PHE A 71 -7.03 -18.07 1.26
N HIS A 72 -8.09 -18.87 1.10
CA HIS A 72 -8.69 -19.61 2.20
C HIS A 72 -7.85 -20.86 2.49
N LEU A 73 -7.16 -20.89 3.63
CA LEU A 73 -6.36 -22.05 4.03
C LEU A 73 -7.22 -23.11 4.72
N THR A 74 -8.10 -22.65 5.63
CA THR A 74 -9.05 -23.48 6.36
C THR A 74 -10.34 -22.68 6.61
N GLU A 75 -11.35 -23.28 7.19
CA GLU A 75 -12.58 -22.58 7.61
C GLU A 75 -12.32 -21.42 8.59
N ASN A 76 -11.21 -21.48 9.33
CA ASN A 76 -10.87 -20.51 10.38
C ASN A 76 -9.74 -19.55 10.02
N TRP A 77 -8.97 -19.84 8.96
CA TRP A 77 -7.76 -19.09 8.63
C TRP A 77 -7.64 -18.75 7.16
N ASN A 78 -7.35 -17.50 6.89
CA ASN A 78 -7.01 -16.97 5.57
C ASN A 78 -5.52 -16.59 5.53
N LEU A 79 -4.90 -16.81 4.38
CA LEU A 79 -3.61 -16.22 4.02
C LEU A 79 -3.87 -15.05 3.06
N ILE A 80 -3.54 -13.85 3.48
CA ILE A 80 -3.64 -12.66 2.65
C ILE A 80 -2.26 -12.33 2.13
N THR A 81 -2.09 -12.29 0.82
CA THR A 81 -0.84 -11.88 0.18
C THR A 81 -0.99 -10.46 -0.33
N ARG A 82 0.00 -9.62 -0.07
CA ARG A 82 0.12 -8.26 -0.60
C ARG A 82 1.51 -8.09 -1.19
N THR A 83 1.61 -7.75 -2.46
CA THR A 83 2.89 -7.49 -3.11
C THR A 83 2.96 -6.04 -3.55
N ILE A 84 4.00 -5.31 -3.16
CA ILE A 84 4.24 -3.95 -3.59
C ILE A 84 5.29 -3.98 -4.71
N MET A 85 4.92 -3.45 -5.87
CA MET A 85 5.80 -3.31 -7.04
C MET A 85 5.95 -1.82 -7.35
N PRO A 86 7.07 -1.17 -6.94
CA PRO A 86 7.25 0.26 -7.14
C PRO A 86 7.83 0.56 -8.52
N ILE A 87 7.25 1.56 -9.19
CA ILE A 87 7.83 2.25 -10.35
C ILE A 87 8.23 3.63 -9.87
N ILE A 88 9.51 3.97 -9.97
CA ILE A 88 10.10 5.14 -9.34
C ILE A 88 10.64 6.09 -10.40
N GLY A 89 10.35 7.38 -10.25
CA GLY A 89 11.03 8.47 -10.95
C GLY A 89 11.66 9.38 -9.91
N GLN A 90 12.99 9.39 -9.85
CA GLN A 90 13.77 10.22 -8.93
C GLN A 90 14.31 11.43 -9.66
N GLY A 91 13.93 12.64 -9.22
CA GLY A 91 14.54 13.88 -9.66
C GLY A 91 16.02 13.98 -9.23
N SER A 92 16.73 14.97 -9.71
CA SER A 92 18.12 15.25 -9.34
C SER A 92 18.17 16.03 -8.01
N PRO A 93 18.39 15.39 -6.84
CA PRO A 93 18.33 16.07 -5.55
C PRO A 93 19.57 16.91 -5.25
N THR A 94 20.71 16.59 -5.87
CA THR A 94 21.99 17.28 -5.70
C THR A 94 22.70 17.48 -7.03
N PRO A 95 23.60 18.50 -7.15
CA PRO A 95 24.45 18.65 -8.32
C PRO A 95 25.29 17.39 -8.60
N GLY A 96 25.31 16.94 -9.87
CA GLY A 96 26.05 15.75 -10.29
C GLY A 96 25.32 14.42 -10.11
N VAL A 97 24.10 14.43 -9.55
CA VAL A 97 23.20 13.26 -9.51
C VAL A 97 22.17 13.42 -10.62
N ASP A 98 22.19 12.52 -11.60
CA ASP A 98 21.27 12.54 -12.72
C ASP A 98 19.86 12.08 -12.33
N HIS A 99 18.90 12.47 -13.14
CA HIS A 99 17.55 11.95 -13.09
C HIS A 99 17.55 10.45 -13.40
N VAL A 100 16.88 9.64 -12.58
CA VAL A 100 16.80 8.19 -12.77
C VAL A 100 15.36 7.71 -12.62
N GLY A 101 14.97 6.75 -13.46
CA GLY A 101 13.64 6.13 -13.40
C GLY A 101 13.69 4.65 -13.72
N GLY A 102 12.76 3.89 -13.15
CA GLY A 102 12.66 2.46 -13.38
C GLY A 102 11.90 1.71 -12.29
N LEU A 103 12.07 0.41 -12.26
CA LEU A 103 11.51 -0.45 -11.21
C LEU A 103 12.36 -0.35 -9.93
N GLY A 104 11.70 -0.34 -8.78
CA GLY A 104 12.32 -0.48 -7.47
C GLY A 104 12.32 -1.92 -6.98
N ASP A 105 12.64 -2.10 -5.70
CA ASP A 105 12.65 -3.42 -5.06
C ASP A 105 11.22 -3.90 -4.77
N ILE A 106 10.91 -5.12 -5.17
CA ILE A 106 9.59 -5.74 -4.92
C ILE A 106 9.50 -6.20 -3.47
N ASN A 107 8.35 -5.87 -2.84
CA ASN A 107 8.11 -6.19 -1.43
C ASN A 107 6.83 -7.02 -1.25
N PRO A 108 6.90 -8.36 -1.19
CA PRO A 108 5.79 -9.21 -0.80
C PRO A 108 5.64 -9.33 0.72
N SER A 109 4.40 -9.31 1.17
CA SER A 109 3.99 -9.54 2.56
C SER A 109 2.91 -10.62 2.61
N PHE A 110 2.93 -11.44 3.65
CA PHE A 110 2.02 -12.55 3.86
C PHE A 110 1.41 -12.41 5.25
N PHE A 111 0.08 -12.38 5.34
CA PHE A 111 -0.62 -12.24 6.60
C PHE A 111 -1.50 -13.45 6.85
N LEU A 112 -1.23 -14.19 7.90
CA LEU A 112 -2.16 -15.17 8.45
C LEU A 112 -3.19 -14.41 9.29
N SER A 113 -4.47 -14.51 8.94
CA SER A 113 -5.57 -13.77 9.55
C SER A 113 -6.75 -14.69 9.84
N PRO A 114 -7.43 -14.56 10.99
CA PRO A 114 -8.64 -15.31 11.26
C PRO A 114 -9.75 -15.00 10.25
N ALA A 115 -10.39 -16.03 9.68
CA ALA A 115 -11.47 -15.89 8.70
C ALA A 115 -12.74 -15.26 9.29
N ASN A 116 -13.00 -15.49 10.58
CA ASN A 116 -14.24 -15.11 11.27
C ASN A 116 -14.02 -14.03 12.35
N ALA A 117 -13.08 -13.09 12.12
CA ALA A 117 -12.83 -11.99 13.05
C ALA A 117 -14.04 -11.04 13.10
N LYS A 118 -14.60 -10.79 14.32
CA LYS A 118 -15.81 -9.97 14.49
C LYS A 118 -15.50 -8.50 14.81
N HIS A 119 -14.76 -8.23 15.87
CA HIS A 119 -14.49 -6.87 16.35
C HIS A 119 -13.06 -6.42 16.08
N LEU A 120 -12.09 -7.24 16.49
CA LEU A 120 -10.68 -7.02 16.22
C LEU A 120 -10.27 -7.89 15.03
N ILE A 121 -9.98 -7.25 13.92
CA ILE A 121 -9.41 -7.89 12.73
C ILE A 121 -7.90 -7.74 12.83
N TRP A 122 -7.17 -8.83 12.64
CA TRP A 122 -5.72 -8.81 12.71
C TRP A 122 -5.09 -9.83 11.76
N GLY A 123 -3.84 -9.61 11.46
CA GLY A 123 -3.03 -10.55 10.70
C GLY A 123 -1.55 -10.38 11.03
N VAL A 124 -0.83 -11.48 11.01
CA VAL A 124 0.62 -11.50 11.28
C VAL A 124 1.31 -12.41 10.27
N GLY A 125 2.58 -12.14 10.01
CA GLY A 125 3.36 -12.99 9.13
C GLY A 125 4.68 -12.37 8.71
N PRO A 126 5.36 -12.96 7.71
CA PRO A 126 6.60 -12.41 7.18
C PRO A 126 6.37 -11.38 6.07
N THR A 127 7.30 -10.46 5.95
CA THR A 127 7.47 -9.59 4.79
C THR A 127 8.90 -9.72 4.27
N PHE A 128 9.06 -9.57 2.95
CA PHE A 128 10.37 -9.68 2.28
C PHE A 128 10.57 -8.48 1.37
N THR A 129 11.84 -8.16 1.08
CA THR A 129 12.20 -7.24 0.01
C THR A 129 13.24 -7.93 -0.88
N PHE A 130 12.97 -7.94 -2.18
CA PHE A 130 13.83 -8.55 -3.19
C PHE A 130 14.58 -7.47 -3.97
N PRO A 131 15.90 -7.60 -4.18
CA PRO A 131 16.70 -6.60 -4.89
C PRO A 131 16.45 -6.66 -6.41
N THR A 132 15.25 -6.28 -6.81
CA THR A 132 14.76 -6.32 -8.20
C THR A 132 14.85 -4.98 -8.92
N ALA A 133 15.38 -3.95 -8.26
CA ALA A 133 15.49 -2.63 -8.83
C ALA A 133 16.28 -2.64 -10.15
N SER A 134 15.74 -1.96 -11.16
CA SER A 134 16.35 -1.87 -12.49
C SER A 134 17.59 -0.97 -12.52
N ASN A 135 17.80 -0.17 -11.48
CA ASN A 135 18.97 0.69 -11.29
C ASN A 135 19.36 0.70 -9.80
N ARG A 136 20.67 0.75 -9.52
CA ARG A 136 21.21 0.75 -8.15
C ARG A 136 20.71 1.92 -7.28
N ALA A 137 20.36 3.04 -7.89
CA ALA A 137 19.82 4.21 -7.19
C ALA A 137 18.34 4.06 -6.79
N LEU A 138 17.64 3.03 -7.28
CA LEU A 138 16.20 2.81 -7.06
C LEU A 138 15.89 1.66 -6.10
N GLY A 139 16.91 1.01 -5.56
CA GLY A 139 16.75 -0.10 -4.62
C GLY A 139 17.92 -0.24 -3.65
N SER A 140 17.73 -1.07 -2.64
CA SER A 140 18.75 -1.33 -1.61
C SER A 140 19.87 -2.27 -2.09
N GLY A 141 19.58 -3.09 -3.11
CA GLY A 141 20.47 -4.18 -3.51
C GLY A 141 20.54 -5.33 -2.51
N LYS A 142 19.65 -5.34 -1.53
CA LYS A 142 19.64 -6.29 -0.41
C LYS A 142 18.39 -7.15 -0.42
N TRP A 143 18.58 -8.42 -0.14
CA TRP A 143 17.51 -9.31 0.31
C TRP A 143 17.23 -8.99 1.77
N SER A 144 16.02 -8.60 2.06
CA SER A 144 15.60 -8.27 3.41
C SER A 144 14.35 -9.05 3.80
N ALA A 145 14.21 -9.35 5.07
CA ALA A 145 13.05 -10.03 5.62
C ALA A 145 12.75 -9.52 7.04
N GLY A 146 11.51 -9.73 7.48
CA GLY A 146 11.13 -9.42 8.84
C GLY A 146 9.67 -9.73 9.13
N PRO A 147 9.23 -9.57 10.38
CA PRO A 147 7.85 -9.72 10.76
C PRO A 147 7.00 -8.54 10.26
N THR A 148 5.76 -8.82 9.91
CA THR A 148 4.72 -7.83 9.67
C THR A 148 3.47 -8.17 10.47
N ALA A 149 2.77 -7.14 10.93
CA ALA A 149 1.52 -7.29 11.64
C ALA A 149 0.55 -6.16 11.27
N VAL A 150 -0.73 -6.46 11.33
CA VAL A 150 -1.80 -5.50 11.19
C VAL A 150 -2.88 -5.81 12.23
N ALA A 151 -3.47 -4.75 12.80
CA ALA A 151 -4.64 -4.86 13.65
C ALA A 151 -5.57 -3.68 13.41
N LEU A 152 -6.88 -3.93 13.36
CA LEU A 152 -7.87 -2.87 13.18
C LEU A 152 -9.21 -3.21 13.83
N LEU A 153 -9.95 -2.15 14.13
CA LEU A 153 -11.31 -2.18 14.62
C LEU A 153 -12.23 -1.50 13.61
N MET A 154 -13.38 -2.10 13.39
CA MET A 154 -14.48 -1.51 12.61
C MET A 154 -15.67 -1.32 13.54
N GLN A 155 -16.05 -0.07 13.82
CA GLN A 155 -17.17 0.26 14.69
C GLN A 155 -17.99 1.41 14.10
N GLY A 156 -19.23 1.11 13.73
CA GLY A 156 -20.09 2.09 13.07
C GLY A 156 -19.42 2.66 11.81
N PRO A 157 -19.27 3.99 11.68
CA PRO A 157 -18.61 4.62 10.53
C PRO A 157 -17.07 4.57 10.60
N TRP A 158 -16.50 4.17 11.73
CA TRP A 158 -15.06 4.23 11.97
C TRP A 158 -14.35 2.95 11.56
N VAL A 159 -13.18 3.11 10.93
CA VAL A 159 -12.18 2.05 10.73
C VAL A 159 -10.86 2.61 11.26
N VAL A 160 -10.35 2.01 12.34
CA VAL A 160 -9.15 2.47 13.04
C VAL A 160 -8.20 1.30 13.22
N GLY A 161 -6.93 1.49 12.89
CA GLY A 161 -5.94 0.44 13.04
C GLY A 161 -4.52 0.89 12.75
N ALA A 162 -3.63 -0.08 12.72
CA ALA A 162 -2.25 0.12 12.32
C ALA A 162 -1.69 -1.14 11.64
N LEU A 163 -0.82 -0.92 10.67
CA LEU A 163 0.05 -1.93 10.08
C LEU A 163 1.48 -1.56 10.41
N GLY A 164 2.30 -2.55 10.73
CA GLY A 164 3.72 -2.33 10.96
C GLY A 164 4.57 -3.51 10.56
N ASN A 165 5.81 -3.23 10.19
CA ASN A 165 6.83 -4.25 9.93
C ASN A 165 8.21 -3.69 10.27
N ASN A 166 9.17 -4.57 10.56
CA ASN A 166 10.58 -4.23 10.55
C ASN A 166 11.32 -5.25 9.70
N GLN A 167 12.21 -4.79 8.85
CA GLN A 167 12.97 -5.64 7.95
C GLN A 167 14.46 -5.46 8.17
N TRP A 168 15.21 -6.57 8.10
CA TRP A 168 16.66 -6.64 8.16
C TRP A 168 17.20 -7.28 6.90
N SER A 169 18.29 -6.74 6.37
CA SER A 169 19.04 -7.38 5.29
C SER A 169 19.77 -8.62 5.80
N PHE A 170 19.82 -9.67 4.97
CA PHE A 170 20.53 -10.91 5.27
C PHE A 170 21.43 -11.39 4.13
N ALA A 171 21.28 -10.82 2.93
CA ALA A 171 22.07 -11.12 1.75
C ALA A 171 22.00 -9.97 0.74
N GLY A 172 22.80 -10.05 -0.32
CA GLY A 172 22.77 -9.10 -1.43
C GLY A 172 24.12 -8.49 -1.72
N TRP A 173 24.12 -7.44 -2.57
CA TRP A 173 25.31 -6.67 -2.96
C TRP A 173 25.20 -5.25 -2.41
N GLY A 174 26.33 -4.55 -2.34
CA GLY A 174 26.42 -3.22 -1.73
C GLY A 174 26.84 -3.28 -0.25
N GLU A 175 27.39 -2.17 0.24
CA GLU A 175 27.98 -2.09 1.58
C GLU A 175 26.96 -1.71 2.65
N THR A 176 25.90 -0.99 2.27
CA THR A 176 24.88 -0.51 3.20
C THR A 176 23.88 -1.62 3.54
N GLU A 177 23.76 -1.94 4.81
CA GLU A 177 22.76 -2.86 5.32
C GLU A 177 21.38 -2.19 5.41
N VAL A 178 20.34 -2.99 5.56
CA VAL A 178 18.97 -2.53 5.81
C VAL A 178 18.55 -2.95 7.20
N ASN A 179 18.09 -2.01 8.00
CA ASN A 179 17.33 -2.22 9.22
C ASN A 179 16.29 -1.11 9.30
N GLN A 180 15.09 -1.41 8.83
CA GLN A 180 14.06 -0.40 8.63
C GLN A 180 12.72 -0.82 9.22
N LEU A 181 12.18 0.06 10.05
CA LEU A 181 10.82 0.00 10.56
C LEU A 181 9.89 0.78 9.64
N LEU A 182 8.69 0.24 9.43
CA LEU A 182 7.54 0.93 8.86
C LEU A 182 6.36 0.77 9.82
N VAL A 183 5.69 1.87 10.14
CA VAL A 183 4.43 1.88 10.88
C VAL A 183 3.44 2.77 10.14
N GLN A 184 2.28 2.22 9.82
CA GLN A 184 1.20 2.94 9.16
C GLN A 184 -0.06 2.87 10.04
N PRO A 185 -0.25 3.83 10.97
CA PRO A 185 -1.54 4.00 11.61
C PRO A 185 -2.55 4.49 10.56
N PHE A 186 -3.80 4.10 10.71
CA PHE A 186 -4.87 4.60 9.84
C PHE A 186 -6.14 4.86 10.63
N LEU A 187 -6.78 5.96 10.28
CA LEU A 187 -8.05 6.40 10.84
C LEU A 187 -8.96 6.82 9.69
N ASN A 188 -10.09 6.14 9.55
CA ASN A 188 -11.06 6.45 8.51
C ASN A 188 -12.44 6.68 9.13
N TYR A 189 -13.16 7.65 8.58
CA TYR A 189 -14.56 7.93 8.90
C TYR A 189 -15.40 7.84 7.64
N ASN A 190 -16.34 6.90 7.60
CA ASN A 190 -17.16 6.61 6.43
C ASN A 190 -18.50 7.35 6.51
N PHE A 191 -18.82 8.10 5.45
CA PHE A 191 -20.10 8.76 5.25
C PHE A 191 -21.01 7.89 4.37
N ARG A 192 -22.23 8.39 4.14
CA ARG A 192 -23.16 7.77 3.19
C ARG A 192 -22.64 7.87 1.75
N HIS A 193 -23.13 6.98 0.89
CA HIS A 193 -22.82 6.95 -0.54
C HIS A 193 -21.33 6.74 -0.87
N GLY A 194 -20.62 6.02 -0.01
CA GLY A 194 -19.23 5.60 -0.23
C GLY A 194 -18.17 6.68 -0.06
N TRP A 195 -18.52 7.89 0.42
CA TRP A 195 -17.54 8.91 0.78
C TRP A 195 -16.88 8.60 2.13
N TYR A 196 -15.61 8.97 2.28
CA TYR A 196 -14.90 8.85 3.55
C TYR A 196 -13.78 9.88 3.69
N LEU A 197 -13.46 10.21 4.95
CA LEU A 197 -12.21 10.87 5.32
C LEU A 197 -11.21 9.80 5.77
N SER A 198 -9.94 10.06 5.50
CA SER A 198 -8.87 9.10 5.79
C SER A 198 -7.58 9.83 6.18
N SER A 199 -6.94 9.33 7.23
CA SER A 199 -5.55 9.64 7.54
C SER A 199 -4.80 8.31 7.67
N ALA A 200 -3.81 8.09 6.81
CA ALA A 200 -2.99 6.87 6.81
C ALA A 200 -1.52 7.21 6.51
N PRO A 201 -0.86 7.99 7.39
CA PRO A 201 0.55 8.34 7.23
C PRO A 201 1.43 7.08 7.29
N ILE A 202 2.49 7.03 6.48
CA ILE A 202 3.50 5.97 6.54
C ILE A 202 4.71 6.53 7.26
N MET A 203 4.86 6.17 8.54
CA MET A 203 6.02 6.52 9.34
C MET A 203 7.11 5.48 9.09
N THR A 204 8.36 5.93 8.95
CA THR A 204 9.49 5.03 8.78
C THR A 204 10.62 5.41 9.71
N ALA A 205 11.41 4.40 10.13
CA ALA A 205 12.67 4.62 10.82
C ALA A 205 13.76 3.75 10.21
N ASN A 206 14.88 4.37 9.83
CA ASN A 206 16.10 3.68 9.43
C ASN A 206 17.03 3.59 10.64
N TRP A 207 17.13 2.41 11.26
CA TRP A 207 17.90 2.22 12.49
C TRP A 207 19.42 2.26 12.31
N ILE A 208 19.90 2.22 11.07
CA ILE A 208 21.34 2.31 10.74
C ILE A 208 21.80 3.76 10.77
N GLU A 209 20.91 4.70 10.52
CA GLU A 209 21.21 6.12 10.50
C GLU A 209 21.45 6.70 11.90
N ARG A 210 22.08 7.88 11.96
CA ARG A 210 22.22 8.63 13.20
C ARG A 210 20.85 9.01 13.75
N ALA A 211 20.71 9.05 15.08
CA ALA A 211 19.43 9.24 15.77
C ALA A 211 18.57 10.40 15.21
N ARG A 212 19.18 11.52 14.81
CA ARG A 212 18.48 12.68 14.25
C ARG A 212 17.95 12.44 12.82
N ASN A 213 18.49 11.46 12.10
CA ASN A 213 18.18 11.15 10.69
C ASN A 213 17.44 9.81 10.54
N GLN A 214 16.99 9.20 11.62
CA GLN A 214 16.32 7.90 11.56
C GLN A 214 14.88 7.99 11.07
N TRP A 215 14.14 9.00 11.54
CA TRP A 215 12.70 9.03 11.41
C TRP A 215 12.19 9.92 10.28
N THR A 216 11.20 9.40 9.57
CA THR A 216 10.26 10.21 8.77
C THR A 216 8.88 10.04 9.38
N VAL A 217 8.27 11.16 9.81
CA VAL A 217 6.96 11.18 10.48
C VAL A 217 6.04 12.13 9.74
N PRO A 218 5.27 11.64 8.76
CA PRO A 218 4.27 12.45 8.07
C PRO A 218 3.03 12.62 8.94
N VAL A 219 2.42 13.81 8.86
CA VAL A 219 1.12 14.13 9.46
C VAL A 219 0.21 14.73 8.40
N GLY A 220 -1.03 14.32 8.37
CA GLY A 220 -1.98 14.79 7.37
C GLY A 220 -3.09 13.79 7.10
N GLY A 221 -3.76 13.95 5.98
CA GLY A 221 -4.85 13.09 5.58
C GLY A 221 -5.56 13.62 4.34
N GLY A 222 -6.74 13.13 4.11
CA GLY A 222 -7.54 13.51 2.96
C GLY A 222 -8.86 12.78 2.92
N GLY A 223 -9.33 12.45 1.74
CA GLY A 223 -10.59 11.73 1.57
C GLY A 223 -10.62 10.87 0.33
N GLY A 224 -11.66 10.09 0.24
CA GLY A 224 -11.88 9.22 -0.90
C GLY A 224 -13.34 8.90 -1.10
N LYS A 225 -13.57 8.17 -2.17
CA LYS A 225 -14.92 7.70 -2.53
C LYS A 225 -14.85 6.36 -3.22
N LEU A 226 -15.76 5.48 -2.85
CA LEU A 226 -16.04 4.25 -3.58
C LEU A 226 -17.11 4.54 -4.65
N TRP A 227 -16.83 4.13 -5.87
CA TRP A 227 -17.70 4.25 -7.03
C TRP A 227 -18.11 2.87 -7.51
N ARG A 228 -19.25 2.77 -8.13
CA ARG A 228 -19.62 1.63 -8.98
C ARG A 228 -19.60 2.08 -10.43
N VAL A 229 -18.70 1.50 -11.24
CA VAL A 229 -18.42 1.96 -12.60
C VAL A 229 -18.89 0.94 -13.63
N GLY A 230 -19.44 1.45 -14.72
CA GLY A 230 -19.93 0.64 -15.85
C GLY A 230 -21.23 -0.10 -15.58
N LYS A 231 -21.69 -0.86 -16.57
CA LYS A 231 -22.94 -1.64 -16.48
C LYS A 231 -22.86 -2.82 -15.50
N VAL A 232 -21.66 -3.31 -15.25
CA VAL A 232 -21.37 -4.44 -14.32
C VAL A 232 -21.23 -3.95 -12.88
N GLY A 233 -21.23 -2.62 -12.64
CA GLY A 233 -21.10 -2.05 -11.31
C GLY A 233 -19.74 -2.31 -10.66
N LEU A 234 -18.64 -2.39 -11.44
CA LEU A 234 -17.29 -2.65 -10.90
C LEU A 234 -16.97 -1.63 -9.81
N PRO A 235 -16.65 -2.09 -8.58
CA PRO A 235 -16.29 -1.19 -7.52
C PRO A 235 -14.87 -0.64 -7.73
N VAL A 236 -14.75 0.70 -7.69
CA VAL A 236 -13.49 1.42 -7.83
C VAL A 236 -13.38 2.41 -6.70
N ASN A 237 -12.29 2.33 -5.94
CA ASN A 237 -12.02 3.27 -4.87
C ASN A 237 -10.99 4.31 -5.31
N THR A 238 -11.31 5.60 -5.12
CA THR A 238 -10.40 6.72 -5.37
C THR A 238 -10.11 7.45 -4.08
N GLN A 239 -8.84 7.86 -3.87
CA GLN A 239 -8.41 8.55 -2.66
C GLN A 239 -7.35 9.59 -2.98
N VAL A 240 -7.41 10.71 -2.25
CA VAL A 240 -6.40 11.78 -2.26
C VAL A 240 -6.02 12.08 -0.82
N GLN A 241 -4.72 12.11 -0.51
CA GLN A 241 -4.20 12.48 0.80
C GLN A 241 -2.96 13.36 0.63
N ALA A 242 -2.81 14.36 1.51
CA ALA A 242 -1.62 15.18 1.62
C ALA A 242 -1.02 15.08 3.02
N PHE A 243 0.30 15.03 3.10
CA PHE A 243 1.04 14.88 4.35
C PHE A 243 2.21 15.85 4.37
N TYR A 244 2.40 16.51 5.52
CA TYR A 244 3.60 17.24 5.85
C TYR A 244 4.51 16.35 6.71
N ASN A 245 5.79 16.26 6.38
CA ASN A 245 6.76 15.51 7.16
C ASN A 245 7.19 16.34 8.38
N ALA A 246 6.51 16.13 9.50
CA ALA A 246 6.81 16.84 10.76
C ALA A 246 8.21 16.49 11.31
N VAL A 247 8.68 15.28 11.00
CA VAL A 247 10.06 14.84 11.21
C VAL A 247 10.55 14.24 9.89
N THR A 248 11.71 14.66 9.45
CA THR A 248 12.37 14.12 8.24
C THR A 248 13.88 14.12 8.42
N PRO A 249 14.60 13.16 7.82
CA PRO A 249 16.08 13.18 7.75
C PRO A 249 16.60 14.43 7.03
N ASP A 250 17.87 14.75 7.23
CA ASP A 250 18.55 15.78 6.43
C ASP A 250 18.38 15.48 4.94
N ASN A 251 17.94 16.46 4.16
CA ASN A 251 17.62 16.33 2.72
C ASN A 251 16.45 15.38 2.39
N GLY A 252 15.65 14.98 3.35
CA GLY A 252 14.41 14.25 3.10
C GLY A 252 13.31 15.16 2.54
N ALA A 253 12.21 14.57 2.10
CA ALA A 253 11.07 15.33 1.57
C ALA A 253 10.37 16.15 2.66
N ASP A 254 9.89 17.34 2.30
CA ASP A 254 9.13 18.20 3.22
C ASP A 254 7.66 17.76 3.32
N TRP A 255 7.07 17.39 2.19
CA TRP A 255 5.68 16.97 2.14
C TRP A 255 5.41 15.97 1.02
N GLN A 256 4.27 15.31 1.09
CA GLN A 256 3.86 14.24 0.18
C GLN A 256 2.41 14.43 -0.26
N LEU A 257 2.14 14.13 -1.53
CA LEU A 257 0.81 13.98 -2.08
C LEU A 257 0.62 12.53 -2.51
N ARG A 258 -0.45 11.90 -2.03
CA ARG A 258 -0.82 10.53 -2.38
C ARG A 258 -2.14 10.53 -3.15
N LEU A 259 -2.12 9.93 -4.32
CA LEU A 259 -3.30 9.67 -5.15
C LEU A 259 -3.44 8.16 -5.29
N GLN A 260 -4.61 7.61 -5.00
CA GLN A 260 -4.84 6.17 -5.13
C GLN A 260 -6.07 5.89 -5.97
N LEU A 261 -5.92 4.95 -6.89
CA LEU A 261 -6.98 4.26 -7.60
C LEU A 261 -6.90 2.78 -7.22
N GLN A 262 -7.99 2.21 -6.72
CA GLN A 262 -8.02 0.79 -6.34
C GLN A 262 -9.18 0.09 -7.04
N LEU A 263 -8.84 -0.93 -7.81
CA LEU A 263 -9.81 -1.82 -8.45
C LEU A 263 -10.16 -2.94 -7.47
N LEU A 264 -11.43 -3.27 -7.37
CA LEU A 264 -11.95 -4.27 -6.45
C LEU A 264 -12.65 -5.37 -7.24
N PHE A 265 -12.42 -6.61 -6.83
CA PHE A 265 -13.00 -7.79 -7.45
C PHE A 265 -13.69 -8.61 -6.36
N PRO A 266 -14.95 -8.25 -6.00
CA PRO A 266 -15.77 -9.04 -5.08
C PRO A 266 -15.94 -10.46 -5.63
N LYS A 267 -15.92 -11.45 -4.72
CA LYS A 267 -16.16 -12.85 -5.07
C LYS A 267 -17.66 -13.11 -5.18
#